data_039b4e93ebba9ed456d7eca5b9c0dcc6
#
_entry.id   039b4e93ebba9ed456d7eca5b9c0dcc6
#
_cell.length_a   1.000
_cell.length_b   1.000
_cell.length_c   1.000
_cell.angle_alpha   90.00
_cell.angle_beta   90.00
_cell.angle_gamma   90.00
#
_symmetry.space_group_name_H-M   'P 1'
#
loop_
_entity.id
_entity.type
_entity.pdbx_description
1 polymer ?
#
loop_
_entity_poly.entity_id
_entity_poly.type
_entity_poly.pdbx_seq_one_letter_code
_entity_poly.pdbx_strand_id
1 'polypeptide(L)'
;MPVQVPDIADTCVVVNGVAKTYAMTGWRVGWMVGPQDVIKAATNLQSHATSNVANVSQKAALAALTGDLSAVEMMREAFDRRRLTIVGMLNEIPGVTCPVPEGAFYAYPSVRGVLGRQIRGRIPKTSAELAEIILDEAEVAVVPGEAFGTQGYLRLSYALGDEDLVEGVQRIANLLNE
;
A
#
# COMPACT_ATOMS: atom_id res chain seq x y z
N MET A 1 3.53 -10.22 -16.94
CA MET A 1 2.48 -9.86 -17.92
C MET A 1 2.09 -11.10 -18.72
N PRO A 2 0.79 -11.35 -19.06
CA PRO A 2 0.40 -12.52 -19.87
C PRO A 2 1.15 -12.64 -21.20
N VAL A 3 1.57 -11.49 -21.77
CA VAL A 3 2.39 -11.44 -22.99
C VAL A 3 3.77 -12.10 -22.82
N GLN A 4 4.26 -12.21 -21.58
CA GLN A 4 5.54 -12.85 -21.28
C GLN A 4 5.40 -14.35 -21.02
N VAL A 5 4.15 -14.84 -20.90
CA VAL A 5 3.83 -16.26 -20.71
C VAL A 5 2.66 -16.58 -21.68
N PRO A 6 2.98 -16.82 -22.96
CA PRO A 6 1.96 -17.00 -24.01
C PRO A 6 0.96 -18.11 -23.70
N ASP A 7 1.40 -19.17 -23.05
CA ASP A 7 0.56 -20.37 -22.77
C ASP A 7 -0.62 -20.09 -21.82
N ILE A 8 -0.60 -18.98 -21.08
CA ILE A 8 -1.68 -18.58 -20.18
C ILE A 8 -2.48 -17.37 -20.68
N ALA A 9 -2.14 -16.81 -21.82
CA ALA A 9 -2.76 -15.59 -22.33
C ALA A 9 -4.29 -15.74 -22.48
N ASP A 10 -4.76 -16.91 -22.93
CA ASP A 10 -6.18 -17.20 -23.14
C ASP A 10 -6.96 -17.51 -21.86
N THR A 11 -6.26 -17.65 -20.72
CA THR A 11 -6.86 -17.93 -19.40
C THR A 11 -6.56 -16.86 -18.36
N CYS A 12 -5.86 -15.80 -18.75
CA CYS A 12 -5.41 -14.74 -17.85
C CYS A 12 -6.19 -13.45 -18.06
N VAL A 13 -6.61 -12.84 -16.96
CA VAL A 13 -7.20 -11.50 -16.94
C VAL A 13 -6.29 -10.58 -16.13
N VAL A 14 -5.89 -9.47 -16.75
CA VAL A 14 -5.11 -8.40 -16.10
C VAL A 14 -6.03 -7.25 -15.76
N VAL A 15 -6.06 -6.89 -14.49
CA VAL A 15 -6.77 -5.71 -13.97
C VAL A 15 -5.75 -4.66 -13.56
N ASN A 16 -5.90 -3.45 -14.06
CA ASN A 16 -4.99 -2.34 -13.73
C ASN A 16 -5.76 -1.00 -13.70
N GLY A 17 -5.09 0.09 -13.34
CA GLY A 17 -5.74 1.40 -13.29
C GLY A 17 -4.76 2.54 -13.03
N VAL A 18 -5.26 3.77 -13.14
CA VAL A 18 -4.44 4.99 -12.97
C VAL A 18 -4.27 5.43 -11.52
N ALA A 19 -4.98 4.80 -10.59
CA ALA A 19 -5.12 5.30 -9.22
C ALA A 19 -3.79 5.50 -8.47
N LYS A 20 -2.82 4.59 -8.67
CA LYS A 20 -1.56 4.58 -7.89
C LYS A 20 -0.40 5.18 -8.68
N THR A 21 -0.02 4.60 -9.79
CA THR A 21 1.11 5.04 -10.62
C THR A 21 1.02 6.52 -11.02
N TYR A 22 -0.17 7.00 -11.29
CA TYR A 22 -0.41 8.39 -11.75
C TYR A 22 -0.97 9.30 -10.65
N ALA A 23 -1.00 8.84 -9.38
CA ALA A 23 -1.58 9.58 -8.25
C ALA A 23 -3.03 10.04 -8.49
N MET A 24 -3.82 9.24 -9.19
CA MET A 24 -5.18 9.56 -9.67
C MET A 24 -6.26 8.78 -8.92
N THR A 25 -6.16 8.65 -7.60
CA THR A 25 -7.11 7.86 -6.79
C THR A 25 -8.55 8.37 -6.89
N GLY A 26 -8.74 9.70 -6.93
CA GLY A 26 -10.05 10.35 -7.00
C GLY A 26 -10.75 10.23 -8.36
N TRP A 27 -10.01 9.93 -9.43
CA TRP A 27 -10.55 9.83 -10.78
C TRP A 27 -11.33 8.55 -11.07
N ARG A 28 -11.12 7.51 -10.27
CA ARG A 28 -11.86 6.24 -10.31
C ARG A 28 -11.84 5.55 -11.68
N VAL A 29 -10.65 5.40 -12.30
CA VAL A 29 -10.45 4.74 -13.59
C VAL A 29 -9.57 3.52 -13.45
N GLY A 30 -10.06 2.39 -13.92
CA GLY A 30 -9.33 1.16 -14.11
C GLY A 30 -9.79 0.48 -15.41
N TRP A 31 -9.09 -0.56 -15.80
CA TRP A 31 -9.40 -1.36 -16.95
C TRP A 31 -9.07 -2.83 -16.73
N MET A 32 -9.66 -3.66 -17.55
CA MET A 32 -9.43 -5.08 -17.60
C MET A 32 -9.05 -5.50 -19.01
N VAL A 33 -8.05 -6.36 -19.15
CA VAL A 33 -7.59 -6.95 -20.41
C VAL A 33 -7.55 -8.46 -20.26
N GLY A 34 -8.15 -9.19 -21.19
CA GLY A 34 -8.23 -10.64 -21.13
C GLY A 34 -8.98 -11.24 -22.31
N PRO A 35 -9.37 -12.53 -22.23
CA PRO A 35 -10.14 -13.21 -23.26
C PRO A 35 -11.43 -12.47 -23.59
N GLN A 36 -11.78 -12.45 -24.88
CA GLN A 36 -12.87 -11.62 -25.41
C GLN A 36 -14.25 -11.96 -24.80
N ASP A 37 -14.52 -13.22 -24.54
CA ASP A 37 -15.76 -13.71 -23.93
C ASP A 37 -15.90 -13.21 -22.47
N VAL A 38 -14.80 -13.26 -21.70
CA VAL A 38 -14.73 -12.74 -20.32
C VAL A 38 -14.94 -11.22 -20.31
N ILE A 39 -14.25 -10.49 -21.21
CA ILE A 39 -14.40 -9.04 -21.30
C ILE A 39 -15.84 -8.66 -21.70
N LYS A 40 -16.46 -9.39 -22.62
CA LYS A 40 -17.85 -9.16 -23.03
C LYS A 40 -18.82 -9.39 -21.86
N ALA A 41 -18.64 -10.46 -21.10
CA ALA A 41 -19.46 -10.76 -19.92
C ALA A 41 -19.30 -9.68 -18.84
N ALA A 42 -18.06 -9.26 -18.55
CA ALA A 42 -17.77 -8.20 -17.59
C ALA A 42 -18.36 -6.84 -18.02
N THR A 43 -18.30 -6.51 -19.32
CA THR A 43 -18.90 -5.28 -19.87
C THR A 43 -20.42 -5.28 -19.70
N ASN A 44 -21.08 -6.41 -19.94
CA ASN A 44 -22.52 -6.54 -19.72
C ASN A 44 -22.86 -6.36 -18.23
N LEU A 45 -22.13 -7.03 -17.33
CA LEU A 45 -22.34 -6.90 -15.90
C LEU A 45 -22.16 -5.46 -15.43
N GLN A 46 -21.08 -4.80 -15.85
CA GLN A 46 -20.81 -3.40 -15.51
C GLN A 46 -21.91 -2.45 -16.03
N SER A 47 -22.41 -2.65 -17.24
CA SER A 47 -23.43 -1.79 -17.84
C SER A 47 -24.74 -1.78 -17.03
N HIS A 48 -25.06 -2.89 -16.37
CA HIS A 48 -26.26 -3.02 -15.52
C HIS A 48 -25.99 -2.64 -14.05
N ALA A 49 -24.76 -2.77 -13.57
CA ALA A 49 -24.42 -2.48 -12.17
C ALA A 49 -24.07 -0.99 -11.92
N THR A 50 -23.14 -0.45 -12.69
CA THR A 50 -22.56 0.88 -12.44
C THR A 50 -22.46 1.77 -13.67
N SER A 51 -22.85 1.29 -14.84
CA SER A 51 -22.60 1.93 -16.13
C SER A 51 -21.09 2.14 -16.39
N ASN A 52 -20.75 3.04 -17.32
CA ASN A 52 -19.37 3.33 -17.67
C ASN A 52 -18.73 4.36 -16.73
N VAL A 53 -17.41 4.42 -16.75
CA VAL A 53 -16.62 5.48 -16.09
C VAL A 53 -16.96 6.84 -16.69
N ALA A 54 -17.01 7.91 -15.87
CA ALA A 54 -17.27 9.26 -16.33
C ALA A 54 -16.32 9.67 -17.47
N ASN A 55 -16.85 10.29 -18.52
CA ASN A 55 -16.08 10.65 -19.72
C ASN A 55 -14.88 11.55 -19.42
N VAL A 56 -15.02 12.50 -18.48
CA VAL A 56 -13.92 13.38 -18.05
C VAL A 56 -12.80 12.56 -17.42
N SER A 57 -13.11 11.57 -16.60
CA SER A 57 -12.13 10.67 -15.98
C SER A 57 -11.41 9.81 -17.02
N GLN A 58 -12.13 9.31 -18.04
CA GLN A 58 -11.50 8.57 -19.13
C GLN A 58 -10.53 9.45 -19.93
N LYS A 59 -10.89 10.70 -20.22
CA LYS A 59 -10.00 11.66 -20.91
C LYS A 59 -8.76 11.99 -20.07
N ALA A 60 -8.92 12.18 -18.76
CA ALA A 60 -7.80 12.39 -17.84
C ALA A 60 -6.87 11.17 -17.79
N ALA A 61 -7.44 9.95 -17.70
CA ALA A 61 -6.66 8.71 -17.74
C ALA A 61 -5.89 8.54 -19.07
N LEU A 62 -6.53 8.85 -20.19
CA LEU A 62 -5.88 8.81 -21.49
C LEU A 62 -4.69 9.78 -21.55
N ALA A 63 -4.88 11.02 -21.09
CA ALA A 63 -3.80 12.02 -21.03
C ALA A 63 -2.63 11.55 -20.14
N ALA A 64 -2.92 10.94 -18.98
CA ALA A 64 -1.89 10.40 -18.09
C ALA A 64 -1.11 9.23 -18.72
N LEU A 65 -1.79 8.37 -19.48
CA LEU A 65 -1.18 7.20 -20.13
C LEU A 65 -0.34 7.54 -21.36
N THR A 66 -0.68 8.62 -22.08
CA THR A 66 -0.05 9.00 -23.35
C THR A 66 0.79 10.26 -23.27
N GLY A 67 0.77 10.95 -22.15
CA GLY A 67 1.50 12.20 -21.93
C GLY A 67 2.92 11.99 -21.42
N ASP A 68 3.51 13.06 -20.89
CA ASP A 68 4.82 13.04 -20.26
C ASP A 68 4.77 12.25 -18.93
N LEU A 69 5.69 11.31 -18.75
CA LEU A 69 5.81 10.46 -17.56
C LEU A 69 6.84 10.95 -16.54
N SER A 70 7.43 12.14 -16.74
CA SER A 70 8.44 12.68 -15.82
C SER A 70 7.96 12.81 -14.37
N ALA A 71 6.68 13.15 -14.18
CA ALA A 71 6.08 13.19 -12.85
C ALA A 71 5.98 11.82 -12.19
N VAL A 72 5.73 10.76 -12.96
CA VAL A 72 5.71 9.37 -12.48
C VAL A 72 7.11 8.96 -12.00
N GLU A 73 8.13 9.29 -12.78
CA GLU A 73 9.52 8.96 -12.41
C GLU A 73 9.96 9.72 -11.15
N MET A 74 9.67 11.01 -11.06
CA MET A 74 9.93 11.81 -9.86
C MET A 74 9.26 11.23 -8.62
N MET A 75 7.98 10.79 -8.72
CA MET A 75 7.28 10.13 -7.63
C MET A 75 7.92 8.78 -7.27
N ARG A 76 8.32 7.99 -8.26
CA ARG A 76 8.99 6.70 -8.06
C ARG A 76 10.29 6.88 -7.26
N GLU A 77 11.11 7.85 -7.63
CA GLU A 77 12.36 8.17 -6.90
C GLU A 77 12.09 8.61 -5.45
N ALA A 78 11.07 9.44 -5.23
CA ALA A 78 10.67 9.86 -3.90
C ALA A 78 10.21 8.66 -3.05
N PHE A 79 9.40 7.78 -3.62
CA PHE A 79 8.95 6.57 -2.93
C PHE A 79 10.11 5.59 -2.65
N ASP A 80 11.07 5.45 -3.54
CA ASP A 80 12.23 4.58 -3.33
C ASP A 80 13.09 5.08 -2.15
N ARG A 81 13.34 6.37 -2.08
CA ARG A 81 14.02 7.01 -0.94
C ARG A 81 13.28 6.77 0.38
N ARG A 82 11.96 7.03 0.40
CA ARG A 82 11.12 6.82 1.59
C ARG A 82 11.08 5.35 2.02
N ARG A 83 11.03 4.44 1.08
CA ARG A 83 11.10 2.99 1.30
C ARG A 83 12.33 2.60 2.10
N LEU A 84 13.50 3.07 1.68
CA LEU A 84 14.77 2.78 2.37
C LEU A 84 14.83 3.46 3.75
N THR A 85 14.35 4.70 3.85
CA THR A 85 14.31 5.45 5.11
C THR A 85 13.44 4.73 6.15
N ILE A 86 12.18 4.41 5.80
CA ILE A 86 11.26 3.78 6.76
C ILE A 86 11.76 2.41 7.22
N VAL A 87 12.31 1.61 6.30
CA VAL A 87 12.84 0.28 6.64
C VAL A 87 14.05 0.38 7.56
N GLY A 88 14.97 1.32 7.28
CA GLY A 88 16.12 1.58 8.14
C GLY A 88 15.68 1.93 9.56
N MET A 89 14.82 2.93 9.71
CA MET A 89 14.32 3.40 11.01
C MET A 89 13.55 2.31 11.78
N LEU A 90 12.71 1.52 11.10
CA LEU A 90 11.96 0.43 11.75
C LEU A 90 12.88 -0.68 12.28
N ASN A 91 13.96 -1.00 11.57
CA ASN A 91 14.92 -2.01 12.00
C ASN A 91 15.82 -1.55 13.15
N GLU A 92 15.84 -0.26 13.48
CA GLU A 92 16.51 0.26 14.68
C GLU A 92 15.69 0.05 15.97
N ILE A 93 14.39 -0.30 15.85
CA ILE A 93 13.51 -0.51 17.00
C ILE A 93 13.69 -1.94 17.52
N PRO A 94 14.09 -2.15 18.79
CA PRO A 94 14.26 -3.47 19.37
C PRO A 94 12.98 -4.31 19.33
N GLY A 95 13.07 -5.50 18.72
CA GLY A 95 11.94 -6.42 18.56
C GLY A 95 11.10 -6.21 17.31
N VAL A 96 11.47 -5.24 16.47
CA VAL A 96 10.88 -5.01 15.15
C VAL A 96 11.85 -5.49 14.06
N THR A 97 11.33 -6.13 13.03
CA THR A 97 12.11 -6.54 11.86
C THR A 97 11.31 -6.28 10.60
N CYS A 98 11.84 -5.46 9.71
CA CYS A 98 11.20 -5.07 8.47
C CYS A 98 12.06 -5.47 7.27
N PRO A 99 11.60 -6.41 6.41
CA PRO A 99 12.26 -6.67 5.14
C PRO A 99 12.10 -5.47 4.21
N VAL A 100 13.06 -5.25 3.32
CA VAL A 100 12.96 -4.22 2.28
C VAL A 100 11.91 -4.66 1.27
N PRO A 101 10.79 -3.93 1.11
CA PRO A 101 9.77 -4.29 0.13
C PRO A 101 10.28 -4.01 -1.30
N GLU A 102 9.93 -4.87 -2.25
CA GLU A 102 10.32 -4.71 -3.66
C GLU A 102 9.32 -3.89 -4.49
N GLY A 103 8.18 -3.53 -3.90
CA GLY A 103 7.14 -2.77 -4.58
C GLY A 103 6.08 -2.19 -3.65
N ALA A 104 5.07 -1.59 -4.23
CA ALA A 104 4.02 -0.83 -3.53
C ALA A 104 4.59 0.37 -2.73
N PHE A 105 3.87 0.81 -1.71
CA PHE A 105 4.27 1.91 -0.81
C PHE A 105 3.93 1.57 0.65
N TYR A 106 4.11 0.30 1.00
CA TYR A 106 3.88 -0.21 2.35
C TYR A 106 5.12 -0.90 2.90
N ALA A 107 5.50 -0.57 4.14
CA ALA A 107 6.36 -1.38 4.98
C ALA A 107 5.50 -2.37 5.78
N TYR A 108 5.98 -3.60 5.95
CA TYR A 108 5.25 -4.65 6.66
C TYR A 108 6.15 -5.34 7.70
N PRO A 109 6.53 -4.59 8.78
CA PRO A 109 7.41 -5.12 9.81
C PRO A 109 6.73 -6.19 10.66
N SER A 110 7.52 -7.19 11.04
CA SER A 110 7.22 -8.08 12.16
C SER A 110 7.43 -7.32 13.47
N VAL A 111 6.42 -7.38 14.34
CA VAL A 111 6.45 -6.80 15.69
C VAL A 111 6.36 -7.88 16.77
N ARG A 112 6.62 -9.14 16.42
CA ARG A 112 6.54 -10.27 17.35
C ARG A 112 7.43 -10.14 18.56
N GLY A 113 8.59 -9.48 18.42
CA GLY A 113 9.50 -9.22 19.52
C GLY A 113 9.05 -8.08 20.46
N VAL A 114 7.98 -7.36 20.11
CA VAL A 114 7.36 -6.31 20.92
C VAL A 114 6.16 -6.84 21.70
N LEU A 115 5.43 -7.83 21.13
CA LEU A 115 4.25 -8.39 21.78
C LEU A 115 4.63 -9.05 23.11
N GLY A 116 3.78 -8.86 24.12
CA GLY A 116 4.00 -9.33 25.49
C GLY A 116 4.89 -8.40 26.35
N ARG A 117 5.49 -7.35 25.78
CA ARG A 117 6.21 -6.32 26.56
C ARG A 117 5.21 -5.32 27.16
N GLN A 118 5.60 -4.74 28.31
CA GLN A 118 4.81 -3.66 28.90
C GLN A 118 5.14 -2.33 28.21
N ILE A 119 4.11 -1.65 27.70
CA ILE A 119 4.19 -0.36 27.02
C ILE A 119 3.15 0.56 27.66
N ARG A 120 3.59 1.62 28.33
CA ARG A 120 2.71 2.56 29.05
C ARG A 120 1.69 1.88 29.96
N GLY A 121 2.06 0.80 30.63
CA GLY A 121 1.17 0.04 31.53
C GLY A 121 0.27 -0.98 30.84
N ARG A 122 0.25 -1.05 29.52
CA ARG A 122 -0.51 -2.02 28.70
C ARG A 122 0.44 -3.13 28.20
N ILE A 123 -0.08 -4.34 28.00
CA ILE A 123 0.72 -5.49 27.50
C ILE A 123 -0.01 -6.04 26.27
N PRO A 124 0.35 -5.61 25.03
CA PRO A 124 -0.28 -6.09 23.83
C PRO A 124 0.05 -7.56 23.57
N LYS A 125 -0.96 -8.37 23.31
CA LYS A 125 -0.83 -9.79 22.92
C LYS A 125 -0.98 -10.00 21.42
N THR A 126 -1.61 -9.04 20.74
CA THR A 126 -1.90 -9.08 19.31
C THR A 126 -1.40 -7.81 18.62
N SER A 127 -1.23 -7.87 17.29
CA SER A 127 -0.88 -6.66 16.52
C SER A 127 -2.00 -5.62 16.55
N ALA A 128 -3.26 -6.05 16.70
CA ALA A 128 -4.40 -5.15 16.84
C ALA A 128 -4.31 -4.32 18.12
N GLU A 129 -4.04 -4.99 19.27
CA GLU A 129 -3.83 -4.29 20.55
C GLU A 129 -2.62 -3.34 20.51
N LEU A 130 -1.54 -3.76 19.84
CA LEU A 130 -0.37 -2.90 19.65
C LEU A 130 -0.69 -1.68 18.76
N ALA A 131 -1.44 -1.88 17.69
CA ALA A 131 -1.85 -0.77 16.80
C ALA A 131 -2.72 0.26 17.53
N GLU A 132 -3.60 -0.19 18.44
CA GLU A 132 -4.40 0.68 19.31
C GLU A 132 -3.52 1.48 20.26
N ILE A 133 -2.54 0.84 20.92
CA ILE A 133 -1.58 1.54 21.81
C ILE A 133 -0.77 2.59 21.03
N ILE A 134 -0.30 2.24 19.82
CA ILE A 134 0.44 3.19 18.97
C ILE A 134 -0.43 4.38 18.60
N LEU A 135 -1.71 4.15 18.28
CA LEU A 135 -2.64 5.24 17.95
C LEU A 135 -2.88 6.15 19.16
N ASP A 136 -3.14 5.57 20.33
CA ASP A 136 -3.48 6.31 21.54
C ASP A 136 -2.28 7.11 22.10
N GLU A 137 -1.07 6.52 22.11
CA GLU A 137 0.08 7.05 22.82
C GLU A 137 1.10 7.76 21.92
N ALA A 138 1.17 7.36 20.64
CA ALA A 138 2.08 7.96 19.65
C ALA A 138 1.35 8.82 18.60
N GLU A 139 0.02 8.78 18.55
CA GLU A 139 -0.82 9.48 17.56
C GLU A 139 -0.44 9.09 16.12
N VAL A 140 -0.06 7.82 15.91
CA VAL A 140 0.28 7.27 14.60
C VAL A 140 -0.67 6.13 14.24
N ALA A 141 -1.38 6.29 13.13
CA ALA A 141 -2.28 5.26 12.61
C ALA A 141 -1.50 4.20 11.81
N VAL A 142 -1.57 2.96 12.26
CA VAL A 142 -1.01 1.78 11.58
C VAL A 142 -2.10 0.72 11.40
N VAL A 143 -1.94 -0.21 10.45
CA VAL A 143 -2.92 -1.26 10.24
C VAL A 143 -2.37 -2.58 10.77
N PRO A 144 -3.08 -3.28 11.68
CA PRO A 144 -2.64 -4.56 12.21
C PRO A 144 -2.64 -5.63 11.12
N GLY A 145 -1.69 -6.55 11.19
CA GLY A 145 -1.51 -7.63 10.22
C GLY A 145 -2.69 -8.59 10.16
N GLU A 146 -3.46 -8.72 11.23
CA GLU A 146 -4.69 -9.51 11.32
C GLU A 146 -5.72 -9.10 10.25
N ALA A 147 -5.76 -7.82 9.87
CA ALA A 147 -6.61 -7.33 8.77
C ALA A 147 -6.24 -7.95 7.41
N PHE A 148 -5.06 -8.56 7.30
CA PHE A 148 -4.53 -9.24 6.12
C PHE A 148 -4.27 -10.73 6.37
N GLY A 149 -4.79 -11.28 7.48
CA GLY A 149 -4.65 -12.69 7.85
C GLY A 149 -3.32 -13.08 8.50
N THR A 150 -2.47 -12.11 8.90
CA THR A 150 -1.13 -12.40 9.45
C THR A 150 -0.95 -11.74 10.82
N GLN A 151 -0.85 -12.55 11.87
CA GLN A 151 -0.60 -12.06 13.24
C GLN A 151 0.88 -11.69 13.47
N GLY A 152 1.12 -10.71 14.33
CA GLY A 152 2.46 -10.26 14.71
C GLY A 152 3.13 -9.35 13.69
N TYR A 153 2.34 -8.67 12.86
CA TYR A 153 2.80 -7.70 11.86
C TYR A 153 1.98 -6.41 11.93
N LEU A 154 2.59 -5.32 11.43
CA LEU A 154 1.89 -4.06 11.18
C LEU A 154 2.11 -3.64 9.73
N ARG A 155 1.15 -2.93 9.14
CA ARG A 155 1.32 -2.28 7.86
C ARG A 155 1.40 -0.77 8.04
N LEU A 156 2.48 -0.19 7.57
CA LEU A 156 2.72 1.25 7.53
C LEU A 156 2.78 1.71 6.08
N SER A 157 2.08 2.82 5.76
CA SER A 157 2.19 3.45 4.45
C SER A 157 3.31 4.49 4.48
N TYR A 158 4.16 4.51 3.43
CA TYR A 158 5.11 5.60 3.22
C TYR A 158 4.71 6.55 2.08
N ALA A 159 3.40 6.55 1.74
CA ALA A 159 2.81 7.50 0.79
C ALA A 159 2.44 8.84 1.47
N LEU A 160 3.41 9.51 2.10
CA LEU A 160 3.26 10.78 2.82
C LEU A 160 4.56 11.60 2.67
N GLY A 161 4.60 12.80 3.23
CA GLY A 161 5.79 13.65 3.22
C GLY A 161 6.99 13.02 3.91
N ASP A 162 8.21 13.42 3.54
CA ASP A 162 9.44 12.87 4.13
C ASP A 162 9.54 13.21 5.62
N GLU A 163 9.13 14.43 6.02
CA GLU A 163 9.13 14.89 7.42
C GLU A 163 8.11 14.11 8.26
N ASP A 164 6.88 13.96 7.75
CA ASP A 164 5.82 13.22 8.45
C ASP A 164 6.18 11.74 8.61
N LEU A 165 6.88 11.16 7.61
CA LEU A 165 7.34 9.77 7.68
C LEU A 165 8.34 9.60 8.83
N VAL A 166 9.36 10.45 8.88
CA VAL A 166 10.41 10.40 9.91
C VAL A 166 9.81 10.63 11.29
N GLU A 167 8.97 11.66 11.42
CA GLU A 167 8.29 11.99 12.69
C GLU A 167 7.42 10.82 13.18
N GLY A 168 6.59 10.25 12.29
CA GLY A 168 5.71 9.14 12.66
C GLY A 168 6.48 7.91 13.15
N VAL A 169 7.55 7.51 12.44
CA VAL A 169 8.37 6.37 12.88
C VAL A 169 9.14 6.69 14.16
N GLN A 170 9.61 7.93 14.33
CA GLN A 170 10.30 8.34 15.57
C GLN A 170 9.36 8.29 16.78
N ARG A 171 8.10 8.71 16.65
CA ARG A 171 7.09 8.58 17.71
C ARG A 171 6.86 7.13 18.10
N ILE A 172 6.73 6.22 17.11
CA ILE A 172 6.62 4.78 17.37
C ILE A 172 7.88 4.28 18.09
N ALA A 173 9.08 4.65 17.62
CA ALA A 173 10.33 4.22 18.22
C ALA A 173 10.46 4.68 19.67
N ASN A 174 10.12 5.94 19.97
CA ASN A 174 10.16 6.47 21.34
C ASN A 174 9.21 5.68 22.25
N LEU A 175 7.98 5.41 21.79
CA LEU A 175 7.00 4.63 22.56
C LEU A 175 7.48 3.21 22.86
N LEU A 176 8.09 2.53 21.88
CA LEU A 176 8.49 1.12 22.01
C LEU A 176 9.82 0.91 22.71
N ASN A 177 10.61 1.97 22.91
CA ASN A 177 11.89 1.95 23.63
C ASN A 177 11.77 2.28 25.13
N GLU A 178 10.59 2.70 25.59
CA GLU A 178 10.30 2.90 27.03
C GLU A 178 10.10 1.56 27.74
#